data_25183b141f54be653f167b1ef210f213
#
_entry.id   25183b141f54be653f167b1ef210f213
#
_cell.length_a   1.000
_cell.length_b   1.000
_cell.length_c   1.000
_cell.angle_alpha   90.00
_cell.angle_beta   90.00
_cell.angle_gamma   90.00
#
_symmetry.space_group_name_H-M   'P 1'
#
loop_
_entity.id
_entity.type
_entity.pdbx_description
1 polymer ?
#
loop_
_entity_poly.entity_id
_entity_poly.type
_entity_poly.pdbx_seq_one_letter_code
_entity_poly.pdbx_strand_id
1 'polypeptide(L)'
;MTKDLTRGTPWKLILQFALPIMAGNLLQQLYNTADTIIVGNFNGQQALSAVGACASLTVLFTALAIGFSIGAGVLISQYFGASRERELRQYAATAIVLMLAMGLFMSLAGVVSARFLLERVLGTPEALLPMTLLYFRIYAAGLVFQFGYNIAAALLRALGDSKATLYFLLVSSILNVVLDLAFVAGLGLGVAGAAVATVISQIASCVIGFAYMHRKYAILRFSLRELRLDVKTAGRILQVGAPMAIQQSIVSCGFLFLQRLVNLYGESMIASYTVATRMENILMIPILGVQNTMATFAGQNMGAQRPDRVSRGLGQGVLVSLSMTLVLCLCQIFGISLIIRAFQLDEAAAAICRLHLFSSAVAMPIFAVYFPANGMCQGVGKGFHATFFALLALGLRVIFAYALHNTALFGYTAVWWSQAMAWTVTLLVCYAHVFRGKWKNKSLI
;
A
#
# COMPACT_ATOMS: atom_id res chain seq x y z
N MET A 1 -7.54 -24.42 -0.01
CA MET A 1 -6.38 -25.08 0.63
C MET A 1 -5.41 -23.99 1.06
N THR A 2 -5.01 -23.98 2.33
CA THR A 2 -3.91 -23.13 2.83
C THR A 2 -2.64 -23.50 2.07
N LYS A 3 -1.94 -22.52 1.51
CA LYS A 3 -0.61 -22.79 0.96
C LYS A 3 0.42 -22.63 2.07
N ASP A 4 0.94 -23.76 2.52
CA ASP A 4 2.09 -23.81 3.40
C ASP A 4 3.33 -23.35 2.61
N LEU A 5 3.82 -22.13 2.88
CA LEU A 5 4.99 -21.56 2.21
C LEU A 5 6.31 -22.13 2.76
N THR A 6 6.23 -23.00 3.78
CA THR A 6 7.41 -23.68 4.35
C THR A 6 7.84 -24.90 3.55
N ARG A 7 7.03 -25.36 2.57
CA ARG A 7 7.28 -26.56 1.76
C ARG A 7 7.25 -26.23 0.28
N GLY A 8 8.03 -26.92 -0.54
CA GLY A 8 8.07 -26.73 -2.00
C GLY A 8 9.15 -25.73 -2.46
N THR A 9 9.22 -25.44 -3.76
CA THR A 9 10.25 -24.59 -4.37
C THR A 9 9.91 -23.11 -4.12
N PRO A 10 10.79 -22.29 -3.48
CA PRO A 10 10.43 -20.94 -3.05
C PRO A 10 9.97 -20.02 -4.17
N TRP A 11 10.66 -19.95 -5.34
CA TRP A 11 10.28 -19.04 -6.41
C TRP A 11 8.87 -19.33 -6.97
N LYS A 12 8.49 -20.62 -7.10
CA LYS A 12 7.14 -21.00 -7.53
C LYS A 12 6.08 -20.55 -6.53
N LEU A 13 6.36 -20.72 -5.24
CA LEU A 13 5.46 -20.30 -4.16
C LEU A 13 5.33 -18.79 -4.12
N ILE A 14 6.46 -18.06 -4.22
CA ILE A 14 6.49 -16.60 -4.23
C ILE A 14 5.70 -16.07 -5.43
N LEU A 15 5.95 -16.56 -6.63
CA LEU A 15 5.23 -16.13 -7.83
C LEU A 15 3.72 -16.41 -7.72
N GLN A 16 3.34 -17.64 -7.35
CA GLN A 16 1.94 -18.02 -7.23
C GLN A 16 1.17 -17.25 -6.14
N PHE A 17 1.88 -16.80 -5.11
CA PHE A 17 1.30 -16.01 -4.03
C PHE A 17 1.26 -14.52 -4.38
N ALA A 18 2.27 -14.01 -5.08
CA ALA A 18 2.36 -12.61 -5.50
C ALA A 18 1.34 -12.26 -6.59
N LEU A 19 1.10 -13.14 -7.55
CA LEU A 19 0.19 -12.87 -8.68
C LEU A 19 -1.21 -12.42 -8.26
N PRO A 20 -1.92 -13.07 -7.32
CA PRO A 20 -3.21 -12.57 -6.85
C PRO A 20 -3.12 -11.21 -6.15
N ILE A 21 -2.04 -10.95 -5.40
CA ILE A 21 -1.82 -9.65 -4.73
C ILE A 21 -1.61 -8.56 -5.78
N MET A 22 -0.83 -8.84 -6.81
CA MET A 22 -0.57 -7.91 -7.91
C MET A 22 -1.85 -7.60 -8.69
N ALA A 23 -2.64 -8.64 -9.02
CA ALA A 23 -3.93 -8.46 -9.66
C ALA A 23 -4.88 -7.62 -8.80
N GLY A 24 -4.88 -7.82 -7.48
CA GLY A 24 -5.63 -6.99 -6.54
C GLY A 24 -5.19 -5.53 -6.55
N ASN A 25 -3.89 -5.27 -6.50
CA ASN A 25 -3.35 -3.91 -6.58
C ASN A 25 -3.70 -3.22 -7.90
N LEU A 26 -3.66 -3.95 -9.02
CA LEU A 26 -4.07 -3.42 -10.32
C LEU A 26 -5.56 -3.08 -10.35
N LEU A 27 -6.41 -3.98 -9.86
CA LEU A 27 -7.86 -3.73 -9.74
C LEU A 27 -8.14 -2.50 -8.87
N GLN A 28 -7.39 -2.32 -7.79
CA GLN A 28 -7.53 -1.16 -6.93
C GLN A 28 -7.19 0.14 -7.67
N GLN A 29 -6.16 0.15 -8.49
CA GLN A 29 -5.84 1.32 -9.32
C GLN A 29 -6.90 1.59 -10.38
N LEU A 30 -7.44 0.54 -10.98
CA LEU A 30 -8.50 0.68 -11.99
C LEU A 30 -9.79 1.27 -11.39
N TYR A 31 -10.24 0.75 -10.24
CA TYR A 31 -11.47 1.28 -9.64
C TYR A 31 -11.27 2.72 -9.12
N ASN A 32 -10.13 3.07 -8.52
CA ASN A 32 -9.84 4.45 -8.11
C ASN A 32 -9.88 5.42 -9.30
N THR A 33 -9.40 4.95 -10.45
CA THR A 33 -9.45 5.74 -11.69
C THR A 33 -10.89 5.87 -12.19
N ALA A 34 -11.67 4.79 -12.16
CA ALA A 34 -13.09 4.80 -12.56
C ALA A 34 -13.92 5.73 -11.68
N ASP A 35 -13.77 5.66 -10.34
CA ASP A 35 -14.42 6.57 -9.39
C ASP A 35 -14.11 8.04 -9.72
N THR A 36 -12.84 8.37 -9.94
CA THR A 36 -12.41 9.72 -10.31
C THR A 36 -13.05 10.19 -11.63
N ILE A 37 -13.16 9.33 -12.63
CA ILE A 37 -13.78 9.63 -13.93
C ILE A 37 -15.29 9.84 -13.76
N ILE A 38 -15.96 8.99 -12.99
CA ILE A 38 -17.41 9.08 -12.76
C ILE A 38 -17.73 10.41 -12.04
N VAL A 39 -17.02 10.70 -10.93
CA VAL A 39 -17.23 11.95 -10.19
C VAL A 39 -16.95 13.16 -11.08
N GLY A 40 -15.87 13.16 -11.84
CA GLY A 40 -15.51 14.29 -12.72
C GLY A 40 -16.52 14.53 -13.85
N ASN A 41 -16.98 13.49 -14.51
CA ASN A 41 -17.88 13.59 -15.66
C ASN A 41 -19.32 13.99 -15.26
N PHE A 42 -19.83 13.49 -14.14
CA PHE A 42 -21.22 13.69 -13.75
C PHE A 42 -21.44 14.84 -12.77
N ASN A 43 -20.42 15.15 -11.94
CA ASN A 43 -20.56 16.20 -10.91
C ASN A 43 -19.69 17.44 -11.17
N GLY A 44 -18.89 17.42 -12.23
CA GLY A 44 -18.07 18.54 -12.66
C GLY A 44 -16.79 18.76 -11.85
N GLN A 45 -16.06 19.80 -12.20
CA GLN A 45 -14.72 20.09 -11.69
C GLN A 45 -14.71 20.40 -10.18
N GLN A 46 -15.74 21.04 -9.64
CA GLN A 46 -15.80 21.37 -8.22
C GLN A 46 -15.90 20.13 -7.34
N ALA A 47 -16.71 19.14 -7.73
CA ALA A 47 -16.83 17.86 -7.04
C ALA A 47 -15.52 17.08 -7.08
N LEU A 48 -14.85 17.02 -8.24
CA LEU A 48 -13.54 16.41 -8.39
C LEU A 48 -12.50 17.07 -7.49
N SER A 49 -12.51 18.40 -7.41
CA SER A 49 -11.61 19.16 -6.53
C SER A 49 -11.89 18.90 -5.05
N ALA A 50 -13.18 18.77 -4.66
CA ALA A 50 -13.57 18.46 -3.30
C ALA A 50 -13.09 17.06 -2.85
N VAL A 51 -13.24 16.03 -3.70
CA VAL A 51 -12.72 14.68 -3.45
C VAL A 51 -11.18 14.69 -3.41
N GLY A 52 -10.54 15.40 -4.33
CA GLY A 52 -9.09 15.57 -4.37
C GLY A 52 -8.53 16.24 -3.11
N ALA A 53 -9.22 17.22 -2.54
CA ALA A 53 -8.82 17.87 -1.29
C ALA A 53 -8.78 16.91 -0.09
N CYS A 54 -9.62 15.86 -0.08
CA CYS A 54 -9.61 14.83 0.95
C CYS A 54 -8.54 13.74 0.74
N ALA A 55 -7.95 13.64 -0.45
CA ALA A 55 -7.12 12.51 -0.84
C ALA A 55 -5.95 12.24 0.14
N SER A 56 -5.29 13.28 0.64
CA SER A 56 -4.18 13.14 1.58
C SER A 56 -4.62 12.52 2.91
N LEU A 57 -5.78 12.90 3.44
CA LEU A 57 -6.34 12.33 4.67
C LEU A 57 -6.80 10.89 4.47
N THR A 58 -7.49 10.59 3.35
CA THR A 58 -7.93 9.22 3.06
C THR A 58 -6.75 8.27 2.89
N VAL A 59 -5.68 8.71 2.21
CA VAL A 59 -4.43 7.95 2.08
C VAL A 59 -3.76 7.73 3.44
N LEU A 60 -3.74 8.73 4.31
CA LEU A 60 -3.16 8.61 5.65
C LEU A 60 -3.90 7.56 6.51
N PHE A 61 -5.24 7.61 6.56
CA PHE A 61 -6.03 6.62 7.30
C PHE A 61 -5.89 5.20 6.72
N THR A 62 -5.84 5.10 5.40
CA THR A 62 -5.59 3.82 4.71
C THR A 62 -4.20 3.27 5.06
N ALA A 63 -3.17 4.11 5.06
CA ALA A 63 -1.81 3.75 5.41
C ALA A 63 -1.70 3.19 6.85
N LEU A 64 -2.41 3.81 7.80
CA LEU A 64 -2.50 3.32 9.18
C LEU A 64 -3.15 1.93 9.24
N ALA A 65 -4.29 1.74 8.56
CA ALA A 65 -4.99 0.46 8.51
C ALA A 65 -4.11 -0.66 7.92
N ILE A 66 -3.43 -0.38 6.80
CA ILE A 66 -2.50 -1.31 6.15
C ILE A 66 -1.33 -1.64 7.06
N GLY A 67 -0.67 -0.63 7.65
CA GLY A 67 0.54 -0.81 8.44
C GLY A 67 0.29 -1.66 9.69
N PHE A 68 -0.75 -1.37 10.47
CA PHE A 68 -1.11 -2.19 11.63
C PHE A 68 -1.51 -3.63 11.24
N SER A 69 -2.22 -3.78 10.11
CA SER A 69 -2.61 -5.11 9.60
C SER A 69 -1.41 -5.94 9.16
N ILE A 70 -0.36 -5.32 8.56
CA ILE A 70 0.90 -6.00 8.22
C ILE A 70 1.56 -6.51 9.50
N GLY A 71 1.63 -5.69 10.56
CA GLY A 71 2.21 -6.08 11.84
C GLY A 71 1.52 -7.29 12.46
N ALA A 72 0.19 -7.29 12.49
CA ALA A 72 -0.59 -8.44 12.95
C ALA A 72 -0.35 -9.67 12.06
N GLY A 73 -0.34 -9.50 10.73
CA GLY A 73 -0.11 -10.56 9.76
C GLY A 73 1.27 -11.23 9.91
N VAL A 74 2.31 -10.47 10.26
CA VAL A 74 3.65 -11.01 10.53
C VAL A 74 3.65 -11.95 11.72
N LEU A 75 3.08 -11.54 12.86
CA LEU A 75 2.98 -12.39 14.06
C LEU A 75 2.21 -13.67 13.77
N ILE A 76 1.06 -13.55 13.11
CA ILE A 76 0.19 -14.67 12.78
C ILE A 76 0.87 -15.63 11.79
N SER A 77 1.61 -15.11 10.81
CA SER A 77 2.37 -15.94 9.87
C SER A 77 3.48 -16.73 10.57
N GLN A 78 4.13 -16.17 11.59
CA GLN A 78 5.13 -16.90 12.40
C GLN A 78 4.46 -17.99 13.25
N TYR A 79 3.36 -17.71 13.95
CA TYR A 79 2.63 -18.73 14.70
C TYR A 79 2.08 -19.84 13.78
N PHE A 80 1.63 -19.49 12.57
CA PHE A 80 1.19 -20.47 11.58
C PHE A 80 2.35 -21.38 11.15
N GLY A 81 3.53 -20.80 10.84
CA GLY A 81 4.71 -21.55 10.49
C GLY A 81 5.24 -22.45 11.61
N ALA A 82 5.07 -22.02 12.87
CA ALA A 82 5.42 -22.80 14.07
C ALA A 82 4.40 -23.89 14.42
N SER A 83 3.27 -23.98 13.70
CA SER A 83 2.14 -24.88 14.00
C SER A 83 1.58 -24.70 15.43
N ARG A 84 1.68 -23.46 15.96
CA ARG A 84 1.14 -23.11 17.29
C ARG A 84 -0.28 -22.56 17.15
N GLU A 85 -1.24 -23.46 17.02
CA GLU A 85 -2.63 -23.12 16.73
C GLU A 85 -3.31 -22.33 17.84
N ARG A 86 -3.01 -22.61 19.12
CA ARG A 86 -3.62 -21.93 20.27
C ARG A 86 -3.23 -20.44 20.29
N GLU A 87 -1.95 -20.17 20.16
CA GLU A 87 -1.43 -18.80 20.14
C GLU A 87 -1.88 -18.07 18.88
N LEU A 88 -1.89 -18.74 17.70
CA LEU A 88 -2.41 -18.19 16.48
C LEU A 88 -3.85 -17.72 16.67
N ARG A 89 -4.74 -18.54 17.25
CA ARG A 89 -6.12 -18.16 17.53
C ARG A 89 -6.20 -16.95 18.46
N GLN A 90 -5.43 -16.94 19.54
CA GLN A 90 -5.42 -15.83 20.50
C GLN A 90 -4.97 -14.52 19.83
N TYR A 91 -3.87 -14.55 19.06
CA TYR A 91 -3.38 -13.38 18.33
C TYR A 91 -4.35 -12.92 17.24
N ALA A 92 -4.97 -13.84 16.50
CA ALA A 92 -5.94 -13.51 15.47
C ALA A 92 -7.21 -12.87 16.06
N ALA A 93 -7.75 -13.44 17.13
CA ALA A 93 -8.94 -12.88 17.83
C ALA A 93 -8.64 -11.48 18.37
N THR A 94 -7.50 -11.31 19.07
CA THR A 94 -7.08 -10.01 19.60
C THR A 94 -6.83 -9.01 18.48
N ALA A 95 -6.22 -9.43 17.36
CA ALA A 95 -5.96 -8.55 16.21
C ALA A 95 -7.26 -8.04 15.58
N ILE A 96 -8.28 -8.91 15.45
CA ILE A 96 -9.60 -8.51 14.93
C ILE A 96 -10.22 -7.45 15.83
N VAL A 97 -10.30 -7.71 17.15
CA VAL A 97 -10.90 -6.77 18.11
C VAL A 97 -10.13 -5.47 18.15
N LEU A 98 -8.80 -5.52 18.20
CA LEU A 98 -7.94 -4.33 18.22
C LEU A 98 -8.15 -3.47 16.96
N MET A 99 -8.14 -4.08 15.78
CA MET A 99 -8.28 -3.37 14.51
C MET A 99 -9.67 -2.76 14.35
N LEU A 100 -10.73 -3.46 14.76
CA LEU A 100 -12.08 -2.91 14.76
C LEU A 100 -12.23 -1.76 15.76
N ALA A 101 -11.65 -1.90 16.96
CA ALA A 101 -11.64 -0.83 17.97
C ALA A 101 -10.87 0.41 17.48
N MET A 102 -9.70 0.20 16.88
CA MET A 102 -8.92 1.28 16.25
C MET A 102 -9.67 1.93 15.08
N GLY A 103 -10.29 1.13 14.23
CA GLY A 103 -11.11 1.61 13.13
C GLY A 103 -12.29 2.45 13.62
N LEU A 104 -13.00 1.99 14.68
CA LEU A 104 -14.08 2.74 15.29
C LEU A 104 -13.58 4.07 15.90
N PHE A 105 -12.46 4.02 16.62
CA PHE A 105 -11.83 5.23 17.17
C PHE A 105 -11.47 6.22 16.04
N MET A 106 -10.85 5.74 14.95
CA MET A 106 -10.49 6.57 13.81
C MET A 106 -11.72 7.10 13.07
N SER A 107 -12.81 6.30 12.97
CA SER A 107 -14.09 6.76 12.43
C SER A 107 -14.65 7.92 13.24
N LEU A 108 -14.77 7.77 14.56
CA LEU A 108 -15.28 8.80 15.46
C LEU A 108 -14.39 10.05 15.43
N ALA A 109 -13.08 9.86 15.60
CA ALA A 109 -12.11 10.95 15.55
C ALA A 109 -12.15 11.69 14.20
N GLY A 110 -12.20 10.95 13.09
CA GLY A 110 -12.28 11.52 11.73
C GLY A 110 -13.54 12.33 11.52
N VAL A 111 -14.70 11.82 11.92
CA VAL A 111 -16.00 12.55 11.78
C VAL A 111 -16.03 13.82 12.63
N VAL A 112 -15.58 13.72 13.90
CA VAL A 112 -15.60 14.86 14.84
C VAL A 112 -14.58 15.92 14.43
N SER A 113 -13.37 15.51 14.07
CA SER A 113 -12.29 16.43 13.69
C SER A 113 -12.32 16.87 12.23
N ALA A 114 -13.26 16.38 11.41
CA ALA A 114 -13.33 16.62 9.97
C ALA A 114 -13.16 18.10 9.58
N ARG A 115 -13.91 18.98 10.24
CA ARG A 115 -13.86 20.42 9.95
C ARG A 115 -12.49 21.01 10.29
N PHE A 116 -11.93 20.67 11.44
CA PHE A 116 -10.60 21.13 11.85
C PHE A 116 -9.50 20.65 10.87
N LEU A 117 -9.55 19.37 10.50
CA LEU A 117 -8.56 18.79 9.58
C LEU A 117 -8.62 19.43 8.18
N LEU A 118 -9.82 19.66 7.65
CA LEU A 118 -10.00 20.22 6.31
C LEU A 118 -9.72 21.73 6.28
N GLU A 119 -10.24 22.47 7.24
CA GLU A 119 -10.14 23.94 7.28
C GLU A 119 -8.77 24.41 7.77
N ARG A 120 -8.29 23.87 8.92
CA ARG A 120 -7.08 24.38 9.59
C ARG A 120 -5.80 23.66 9.18
N VAL A 121 -5.86 22.34 8.93
CA VAL A 121 -4.66 21.57 8.58
C VAL A 121 -4.41 21.56 7.08
N LEU A 122 -5.45 21.33 6.27
CA LEU A 122 -5.33 21.28 4.82
C LEU A 122 -5.55 22.63 4.11
N GLY A 123 -6.15 23.61 4.79
CA GLY A 123 -6.43 24.92 4.19
C GLY A 123 -7.40 24.83 3.01
N THR A 124 -8.42 23.96 3.10
CA THR A 124 -9.40 23.78 2.03
C THR A 124 -10.15 25.10 1.77
N PRO A 125 -10.24 25.57 0.50
CA PRO A 125 -10.95 26.79 0.16
C PRO A 125 -12.40 26.76 0.64
N GLU A 126 -12.93 27.89 1.13
CA GLU A 126 -14.29 28.01 1.68
C GLU A 126 -15.37 27.53 0.70
N ALA A 127 -15.19 27.81 -0.59
CA ALA A 127 -16.13 27.40 -1.65
C ALA A 127 -16.24 25.85 -1.78
N LEU A 128 -15.19 25.11 -1.47
CA LEU A 128 -15.17 23.65 -1.57
C LEU A 128 -15.47 22.97 -0.23
N LEU A 129 -15.32 23.69 0.89
CA LEU A 129 -15.39 23.13 2.24
C LEU A 129 -16.68 22.35 2.52
N PRO A 130 -17.89 22.80 2.15
CA PRO A 130 -19.12 22.05 2.41
C PRO A 130 -19.15 20.67 1.74
N MET A 131 -18.75 20.59 0.46
CA MET A 131 -18.72 19.34 -0.31
C MET A 131 -17.63 18.41 0.22
N THR A 132 -16.44 18.97 0.49
CA THR A 132 -15.29 18.23 1.02
C THR A 132 -15.60 17.66 2.40
N LEU A 133 -16.27 18.45 3.26
CA LEU A 133 -16.67 18.04 4.61
C LEU A 133 -17.70 16.90 4.58
N LEU A 134 -18.69 17.01 3.70
CA LEU A 134 -19.71 15.98 3.51
C LEU A 134 -19.07 14.66 3.05
N TYR A 135 -18.26 14.70 2.00
CA TYR A 135 -17.54 13.55 1.48
C TYR A 135 -16.68 12.89 2.57
N PHE A 136 -15.84 13.70 3.24
CA PHE A 136 -14.89 13.19 4.22
C PHE A 136 -15.60 12.61 5.46
N ARG A 137 -16.67 13.20 5.96
CA ARG A 137 -17.45 12.64 7.08
C ARG A 137 -18.05 11.29 6.75
N ILE A 138 -18.64 11.14 5.57
CA ILE A 138 -19.19 9.84 5.14
C ILE A 138 -18.07 8.81 5.02
N TYR A 139 -16.94 9.15 4.37
CA TYR A 139 -15.80 8.29 4.24
C TYR A 139 -15.21 7.88 5.61
N ALA A 140 -15.02 8.87 6.50
CA ALA A 140 -14.48 8.63 7.84
C ALA A 140 -15.38 7.70 8.67
N ALA A 141 -16.71 7.82 8.57
CA ALA A 141 -17.64 6.90 9.23
C ALA A 141 -17.44 5.44 8.78
N GLY A 142 -16.96 5.22 7.54
CA GLY A 142 -16.66 3.90 6.98
C GLY A 142 -15.32 3.30 7.39
N LEU A 143 -14.43 4.03 8.06
CA LEU A 143 -13.06 3.56 8.37
C LEU A 143 -13.04 2.26 9.18
N VAL A 144 -14.00 2.03 10.06
CA VAL A 144 -14.09 0.78 10.82
C VAL A 144 -14.15 -0.45 9.90
N PHE A 145 -14.88 -0.36 8.78
CA PHE A 145 -14.99 -1.46 7.82
C PHE A 145 -13.71 -1.61 7.00
N GLN A 146 -13.03 -0.51 6.69
CA GLN A 146 -11.73 -0.54 6.03
C GLN A 146 -10.67 -1.22 6.91
N PHE A 147 -10.62 -0.92 8.22
CA PHE A 147 -9.75 -1.61 9.17
C PHE A 147 -10.12 -3.09 9.28
N GLY A 148 -11.43 -3.42 9.35
CA GLY A 148 -11.95 -4.78 9.34
C GLY A 148 -11.55 -5.57 8.10
N TYR A 149 -11.68 -5.00 6.91
CA TYR A 149 -11.23 -5.63 5.66
C TYR A 149 -9.72 -5.87 5.67
N ASN A 150 -8.92 -4.86 6.06
CA ASN A 150 -7.46 -4.98 6.05
C ASN A 150 -6.97 -6.08 6.99
N ILE A 151 -7.55 -6.22 8.20
CA ILE A 151 -7.18 -7.31 9.10
C ILE A 151 -7.63 -8.67 8.56
N ALA A 152 -8.83 -8.81 8.02
CA ALA A 152 -9.28 -10.05 7.41
C ALA A 152 -8.36 -10.49 6.26
N ALA A 153 -7.98 -9.55 5.40
CA ALA A 153 -7.03 -9.78 4.31
C ALA A 153 -5.62 -10.17 4.82
N ALA A 154 -5.14 -9.54 5.88
CA ALA A 154 -3.84 -9.87 6.49
C ALA A 154 -3.82 -11.25 7.12
N LEU A 155 -4.89 -11.64 7.83
CA LEU A 155 -5.06 -12.99 8.41
C LEU A 155 -5.05 -14.07 7.33
N LEU A 156 -5.80 -13.86 6.25
CA LEU A 156 -5.86 -14.83 5.15
C LEU A 156 -4.52 -14.97 4.44
N ARG A 157 -3.84 -13.84 4.18
CA ARG A 157 -2.47 -13.89 3.63
C ARG A 157 -1.50 -14.60 4.57
N ALA A 158 -1.58 -14.35 5.88
CA ALA A 158 -0.73 -15.01 6.86
C ALA A 158 -0.89 -16.54 6.86
N LEU A 159 -2.11 -17.03 6.60
CA LEU A 159 -2.43 -18.46 6.41
C LEU A 159 -2.14 -18.98 4.99
N GLY A 160 -1.58 -18.16 4.10
CA GLY A 160 -1.22 -18.58 2.74
C GLY A 160 -2.34 -18.45 1.69
N ASP A 161 -3.44 -17.73 1.97
CA ASP A 161 -4.54 -17.53 1.03
C ASP A 161 -4.56 -16.10 0.45
N SER A 162 -3.70 -15.84 -0.53
CA SER A 162 -3.69 -14.55 -1.26
C SER A 162 -4.83 -14.43 -2.28
N LYS A 163 -5.40 -15.56 -2.76
CA LYS A 163 -6.49 -15.55 -3.73
C LYS A 163 -7.79 -15.00 -3.15
N ALA A 164 -8.08 -15.32 -1.89
CA ALA A 164 -9.27 -14.82 -1.22
C ALA A 164 -9.32 -13.30 -1.19
N THR A 165 -8.19 -12.64 -0.90
CA THR A 165 -8.11 -11.18 -0.87
C THR A 165 -8.36 -10.55 -2.23
N LEU A 166 -7.93 -11.19 -3.32
CA LEU A 166 -8.24 -10.76 -4.68
C LEU A 166 -9.75 -10.83 -4.97
N TYR A 167 -10.41 -11.93 -4.59
CA TYR A 167 -11.86 -12.09 -4.82
C TYR A 167 -12.67 -11.03 -4.07
N PHE A 168 -12.32 -10.72 -2.82
CA PHE A 168 -13.03 -9.68 -2.06
C PHE A 168 -12.86 -8.31 -2.69
N LEU A 169 -11.64 -8.00 -3.14
CA LEU A 169 -11.36 -6.74 -3.79
C LEU A 169 -12.08 -6.65 -5.15
N LEU A 170 -12.14 -7.74 -5.92
CA LEU A 170 -12.88 -7.79 -7.18
C LEU A 170 -14.37 -7.48 -6.97
N VAL A 171 -15.00 -8.18 -6.01
CA VAL A 171 -16.42 -7.97 -5.69
C VAL A 171 -16.67 -6.52 -5.24
N SER A 172 -15.84 -6.00 -4.35
CA SER A 172 -16.01 -4.63 -3.87
C SER A 172 -15.73 -3.58 -4.94
N SER A 173 -14.77 -3.81 -5.82
CA SER A 173 -14.48 -2.87 -6.91
C SER A 173 -15.60 -2.81 -7.93
N ILE A 174 -16.17 -3.95 -8.30
CA ILE A 174 -17.34 -4.00 -9.19
C ILE A 174 -18.55 -3.32 -8.51
N LEU A 175 -18.79 -3.65 -7.24
CA LEU A 175 -19.88 -3.05 -6.48
C LEU A 175 -19.72 -1.52 -6.36
N ASN A 176 -18.50 -1.04 -6.10
CA ASN A 176 -18.22 0.38 -6.01
C ASN A 176 -18.56 1.10 -7.34
N VAL A 177 -18.05 0.62 -8.48
CA VAL A 177 -18.33 1.23 -9.78
C VAL A 177 -19.83 1.23 -10.11
N VAL A 178 -20.53 0.14 -9.82
CA VAL A 178 -21.98 0.04 -10.04
C VAL A 178 -22.75 1.03 -9.15
N LEU A 179 -22.35 1.14 -7.87
CA LEU A 179 -22.98 2.08 -6.94
C LEU A 179 -22.63 3.54 -7.28
N ASP A 180 -21.41 3.83 -7.74
CA ASP A 180 -21.04 5.16 -8.20
C ASP A 180 -21.90 5.58 -9.39
N LEU A 181 -22.09 4.71 -10.39
CA LEU A 181 -22.99 4.97 -11.51
C LEU A 181 -24.43 5.16 -11.04
N ALA A 182 -24.91 4.35 -10.11
CA ALA A 182 -26.27 4.47 -9.60
C ALA A 182 -26.49 5.75 -8.78
N PHE A 183 -25.57 6.07 -7.86
CA PHE A 183 -25.75 7.18 -6.93
C PHE A 183 -25.32 8.53 -7.51
N VAL A 184 -24.22 8.55 -8.28
CA VAL A 184 -23.67 9.77 -8.86
C VAL A 184 -24.36 10.10 -10.17
N ALA A 185 -24.41 9.15 -11.13
CA ALA A 185 -25.00 9.38 -12.44
C ALA A 185 -26.53 9.22 -12.46
N GLY A 186 -27.07 8.20 -11.77
CA GLY A 186 -28.51 7.91 -11.78
C GLY A 186 -29.32 8.77 -10.83
N LEU A 187 -28.90 8.89 -9.56
CA LEU A 187 -29.64 9.60 -8.52
C LEU A 187 -29.16 11.06 -8.31
N GLY A 188 -28.05 11.47 -8.93
CA GLY A 188 -27.52 12.83 -8.81
C GLY A 188 -27.07 13.23 -7.40
N LEU A 189 -26.66 12.25 -6.54
CA LEU A 189 -26.27 12.51 -5.16
C LEU A 189 -24.91 13.20 -5.01
N GLY A 190 -24.25 13.52 -6.12
CA GLY A 190 -22.99 14.24 -6.11
C GLY A 190 -21.86 13.51 -5.36
N VAL A 191 -21.02 14.28 -4.67
CA VAL A 191 -19.89 13.74 -3.88
C VAL A 191 -20.35 12.83 -2.74
N ALA A 192 -21.57 13.04 -2.20
CA ALA A 192 -22.13 12.17 -1.17
C ALA A 192 -22.38 10.76 -1.72
N GLY A 193 -22.87 10.67 -2.96
CA GLY A 193 -23.09 9.39 -3.65
C GLY A 193 -21.81 8.57 -3.77
N ALA A 194 -20.72 9.18 -4.22
CA ALA A 194 -19.41 8.54 -4.32
C ALA A 194 -18.88 8.07 -2.96
N ALA A 195 -19.00 8.92 -1.92
CA ALA A 195 -18.56 8.54 -0.58
C ALA A 195 -19.37 7.35 -0.02
N VAL A 196 -20.71 7.35 -0.20
CA VAL A 196 -21.60 6.26 0.23
C VAL A 196 -21.30 4.98 -0.54
N ALA A 197 -21.09 5.04 -1.86
CA ALA A 197 -20.71 3.89 -2.69
C ALA A 197 -19.40 3.24 -2.19
N THR A 198 -18.39 4.06 -1.88
CA THR A 198 -17.13 3.61 -1.31
C THR A 198 -17.34 2.91 0.04
N VAL A 199 -18.11 3.49 0.96
CA VAL A 199 -18.38 2.91 2.28
C VAL A 199 -19.15 1.59 2.15
N ILE A 200 -20.19 1.51 1.33
CA ILE A 200 -20.95 0.27 1.10
C ILE A 200 -20.03 -0.82 0.55
N SER A 201 -19.15 -0.49 -0.37
CA SER A 201 -18.19 -1.44 -0.95
C SER A 201 -17.17 -1.93 0.08
N GLN A 202 -16.74 -1.06 1.01
CA GLN A 202 -15.88 -1.44 2.14
C GLN A 202 -16.63 -2.36 3.14
N ILE A 203 -17.89 -2.07 3.43
CA ILE A 203 -18.76 -2.93 4.25
C ILE A 203 -18.86 -4.32 3.60
N ALA A 204 -19.16 -4.37 2.30
CA ALA A 204 -19.27 -5.64 1.58
C ALA A 204 -17.95 -6.44 1.65
N SER A 205 -16.79 -5.79 1.39
CA SER A 205 -15.48 -6.45 1.51
C SER A 205 -15.21 -7.00 2.90
N CYS A 206 -15.54 -6.21 3.93
CA CYS A 206 -15.36 -6.59 5.34
C CYS A 206 -16.23 -7.81 5.69
N VAL A 207 -17.52 -7.73 5.39
CA VAL A 207 -18.48 -8.81 5.68
C VAL A 207 -18.14 -10.10 4.92
N ILE A 208 -17.86 -10.00 3.61
CA ILE A 208 -17.48 -11.15 2.79
C ILE A 208 -16.18 -11.75 3.30
N GLY A 209 -15.18 -10.91 3.67
CA GLY A 209 -13.91 -11.34 4.22
C GLY A 209 -14.08 -12.16 5.50
N PHE A 210 -14.82 -11.65 6.48
CA PHE A 210 -15.09 -12.37 7.73
C PHE A 210 -15.95 -13.62 7.53
N ALA A 211 -16.98 -13.56 6.68
CA ALA A 211 -17.82 -14.70 6.35
C ALA A 211 -17.02 -15.83 5.69
N TYR A 212 -16.13 -15.47 4.75
CA TYR A 212 -15.24 -16.44 4.11
C TYR A 212 -14.25 -17.06 5.10
N MET A 213 -13.62 -16.25 5.94
CA MET A 213 -12.76 -16.71 7.02
C MET A 213 -13.46 -17.74 7.91
N HIS A 214 -14.65 -17.39 8.38
CA HIS A 214 -15.43 -18.22 9.30
C HIS A 214 -15.86 -19.55 8.64
N ARG A 215 -16.24 -19.51 7.35
CA ARG A 215 -16.67 -20.73 6.63
C ARG A 215 -15.52 -21.65 6.28
N LYS A 216 -14.41 -21.10 5.81
CA LYS A 216 -13.32 -21.88 5.21
C LYS A 216 -12.27 -22.36 6.21
N TYR A 217 -11.98 -21.57 7.24
CA TYR A 217 -10.88 -21.84 8.16
C TYR A 217 -11.38 -22.11 9.57
N ALA A 218 -11.40 -23.39 9.99
CA ALA A 218 -11.82 -23.78 11.34
C ALA A 218 -11.02 -23.07 12.43
N ILE A 219 -9.71 -22.86 12.20
CA ILE A 219 -8.82 -22.14 13.11
C ILE A 219 -9.21 -20.66 13.32
N LEU A 220 -9.92 -20.05 12.37
CA LEU A 220 -10.39 -18.66 12.43
C LEU A 220 -11.91 -18.57 12.73
N ARG A 221 -12.54 -19.66 13.14
CA ARG A 221 -13.91 -19.64 13.67
C ARG A 221 -13.87 -19.22 15.11
N PHE A 222 -14.29 -18.00 15.37
CA PHE A 222 -14.38 -17.47 16.73
C PHE A 222 -15.83 -17.39 17.18
N SER A 223 -16.09 -17.81 18.42
CA SER A 223 -17.30 -17.43 19.14
C SER A 223 -17.16 -16.01 19.67
N LEU A 224 -18.28 -15.33 19.94
CA LEU A 224 -18.24 -13.98 20.53
C LEU A 224 -17.47 -13.93 21.87
N ARG A 225 -17.44 -15.03 22.61
CA ARG A 225 -16.68 -15.14 23.86
C ARG A 225 -15.17 -15.22 23.67
N GLU A 226 -14.72 -15.71 22.51
CA GLU A 226 -13.29 -15.80 22.15
C GLU A 226 -12.74 -14.47 21.59
N LEU A 227 -13.62 -13.61 21.07
CA LEU A 227 -13.25 -12.28 20.59
C LEU A 227 -13.03 -11.34 21.79
N ARG A 228 -11.86 -11.47 22.42
CA ARG A 228 -11.47 -10.67 23.57
C ARG A 228 -10.19 -9.92 23.26
N LEU A 229 -10.09 -8.69 23.80
CA LEU A 229 -8.88 -7.91 23.76
C LEU A 229 -7.93 -8.37 24.89
N ASP A 230 -6.96 -9.19 24.55
CA ASP A 230 -5.85 -9.46 25.48
C ASP A 230 -4.81 -8.34 25.38
N VAL A 231 -4.70 -7.55 26.45
CA VAL A 231 -3.85 -6.35 26.49
C VAL A 231 -2.38 -6.67 26.21
N LYS A 232 -1.87 -7.81 26.67
CA LYS A 232 -0.49 -8.22 26.44
C LYS A 232 -0.24 -8.57 24.97
N THR A 233 -1.16 -9.31 24.38
CA THR A 233 -1.14 -9.66 22.94
C THR A 233 -1.32 -8.41 22.06
N ALA A 234 -2.27 -7.53 22.43
CA ALA A 234 -2.48 -6.25 21.75
C ALA A 234 -1.21 -5.37 21.77
N GLY A 235 -0.56 -5.27 22.92
CA GLY A 235 0.73 -4.55 23.05
C GLY A 235 1.80 -5.09 22.10
N ARG A 236 1.91 -6.41 21.93
CA ARG A 236 2.84 -7.01 20.97
C ARG A 236 2.46 -6.72 19.51
N ILE A 237 1.17 -6.79 19.18
CA ILE A 237 0.68 -6.45 17.83
C ILE A 237 1.00 -4.98 17.53
N LEU A 238 0.75 -4.07 18.46
CA LEU A 238 1.08 -2.65 18.31
C LEU A 238 2.59 -2.41 18.20
N GLN A 239 3.39 -3.08 18.99
CA GLN A 239 4.86 -2.96 18.94
C GLN A 239 5.43 -3.34 17.55
N VAL A 240 4.86 -4.36 16.90
CA VAL A 240 5.27 -4.76 15.54
C VAL A 240 4.60 -3.91 14.48
N GLY A 241 3.33 -3.56 14.66
CA GLY A 241 2.52 -2.83 13.67
C GLY A 241 2.78 -1.33 13.62
N ALA A 242 3.06 -0.68 14.77
CA ALA A 242 3.24 0.77 14.80
C ALA A 242 4.41 1.27 13.92
N PRO A 243 5.60 0.65 13.92
CA PRO A 243 6.65 1.03 12.97
C PRO A 243 6.21 0.93 11.51
N MET A 244 5.43 -0.10 11.15
CA MET A 244 4.93 -0.30 9.79
C MET A 244 3.85 0.70 9.42
N ALA A 245 2.98 1.07 10.37
CA ALA A 245 1.98 2.11 10.17
C ALA A 245 2.63 3.49 9.99
N ILE A 246 3.64 3.80 10.78
CA ILE A 246 4.45 5.02 10.64
C ILE A 246 5.15 5.03 9.28
N GLN A 247 5.76 3.92 8.86
CA GLN A 247 6.40 3.78 7.56
C GLN A 247 5.43 4.12 6.42
N GLN A 248 4.25 3.50 6.40
CA GLN A 248 3.24 3.72 5.37
C GLN A 248 2.76 5.18 5.34
N SER A 249 2.53 5.78 6.50
CA SER A 249 2.08 7.16 6.62
C SER A 249 3.14 8.15 6.13
N ILE A 250 4.40 7.97 6.51
CA ILE A 250 5.49 8.89 6.13
C ILE A 250 5.81 8.76 4.63
N VAL A 251 5.80 7.53 4.08
CA VAL A 251 5.99 7.34 2.64
C VAL A 251 4.90 8.08 1.87
N SER A 252 3.65 8.04 2.33
CA SER A 252 2.54 8.77 1.71
C SER A 252 2.71 10.30 1.78
N CYS A 253 3.23 10.83 2.89
CA CYS A 253 3.50 12.26 3.04
C CYS A 253 4.73 12.74 2.26
N GLY A 254 5.68 11.87 2.00
CA GLY A 254 6.95 12.22 1.35
C GLY A 254 6.80 12.77 -0.06
N PHE A 255 5.74 12.39 -0.76
CA PHE A 255 5.44 12.92 -2.09
C PHE A 255 5.13 14.43 -2.09
N LEU A 256 4.60 14.98 -0.98
CA LEU A 256 4.26 16.40 -0.89
C LEU A 256 5.49 17.32 -0.98
N PHE A 257 6.61 16.91 -0.39
CA PHE A 257 7.85 17.69 -0.45
C PHE A 257 8.41 17.80 -1.86
N LEU A 258 8.30 16.74 -2.64
CA LEU A 258 8.75 16.74 -4.03
C LEU A 258 7.80 17.50 -4.94
N GLN A 259 6.50 17.47 -4.66
CA GLN A 259 5.51 18.23 -5.44
C GLN A 259 5.80 19.72 -5.41
N ARG A 260 6.25 20.26 -4.26
CA ARG A 260 6.66 21.66 -4.17
C ARG A 260 7.82 21.98 -5.12
N LEU A 261 8.82 21.09 -5.21
CA LEU A 261 9.95 21.27 -6.12
C LEU A 261 9.50 21.17 -7.59
N VAL A 262 8.63 20.21 -7.92
CA VAL A 262 8.05 20.08 -9.26
C VAL A 262 7.34 21.35 -9.69
N ASN A 263 6.56 21.95 -8.79
CA ASN A 263 5.79 23.16 -9.08
C ASN A 263 6.68 24.40 -9.39
N LEU A 264 7.93 24.43 -8.92
CA LEU A 264 8.87 25.51 -9.25
C LEU A 264 9.27 25.53 -10.73
N TYR A 265 9.15 24.42 -11.44
CA TYR A 265 9.57 24.29 -12.83
C TYR A 265 8.43 24.52 -13.85
N GLY A 266 7.23 24.91 -13.38
CA GLY A 266 6.12 25.33 -14.23
C GLY A 266 5.25 24.19 -14.76
N GLU A 267 4.32 24.56 -15.63
CA GLU A 267 3.20 23.69 -16.06
C GLU A 267 3.64 22.45 -16.83
N SER A 268 4.59 22.59 -17.76
CA SER A 268 5.10 21.45 -18.55
C SER A 268 5.78 20.38 -17.66
N MET A 269 6.47 20.82 -16.59
CA MET A 269 7.06 19.91 -15.61
C MET A 269 5.97 19.20 -14.79
N ILE A 270 4.93 19.91 -14.36
CA ILE A 270 3.81 19.33 -13.60
C ILE A 270 3.07 18.28 -14.45
N ALA A 271 2.78 18.60 -15.72
CA ALA A 271 2.13 17.68 -16.64
C ALA A 271 2.97 16.42 -16.86
N SER A 272 4.27 16.60 -17.16
CA SER A 272 5.21 15.49 -17.33
C SER A 272 5.31 14.61 -16.09
N TYR A 273 5.50 15.23 -14.90
CA TYR A 273 5.62 14.52 -13.61
C TYR A 273 4.37 13.72 -13.29
N THR A 274 3.18 14.27 -13.58
CA THR A 274 1.89 13.58 -13.37
C THR A 274 1.81 12.29 -14.18
N VAL A 275 2.16 12.36 -15.48
CA VAL A 275 2.14 11.19 -16.36
C VAL A 275 3.18 10.16 -15.92
N ALA A 276 4.40 10.61 -15.66
CA ALA A 276 5.48 9.73 -15.24
C ALA A 276 5.17 9.01 -13.92
N THR A 277 4.62 9.71 -12.91
CA THR A 277 4.21 9.09 -11.64
C THR A 277 3.11 8.03 -11.82
N ARG A 278 2.17 8.25 -12.74
CA ARG A 278 1.16 7.22 -13.06
C ARG A 278 1.80 5.95 -13.63
N MET A 279 2.78 6.08 -14.50
CA MET A 279 3.52 4.95 -15.05
C MET A 279 4.39 4.26 -13.98
N GLU A 280 5.06 5.03 -13.13
CA GLU A 280 5.81 4.49 -11.99
C GLU A 280 4.92 3.63 -11.06
N ASN A 281 3.70 4.06 -10.78
CA ASN A 281 2.76 3.28 -9.97
C ASN A 281 2.44 1.91 -10.60
N ILE A 282 2.37 1.83 -11.94
CA ILE A 282 2.19 0.55 -12.64
C ILE A 282 3.44 -0.33 -12.49
N LEU A 283 4.65 0.24 -12.67
CA LEU A 283 5.90 -0.49 -12.48
C LEU A 283 6.09 -1.00 -11.04
N MET A 284 5.51 -0.31 -10.06
CA MET A 284 5.57 -0.70 -8.65
C MET A 284 4.67 -1.90 -8.29
N ILE A 285 3.67 -2.24 -9.10
CA ILE A 285 2.72 -3.34 -8.81
C ILE A 285 3.42 -4.68 -8.53
N PRO A 286 4.30 -5.21 -9.42
CA PRO A 286 5.00 -6.46 -9.16
C PRO A 286 5.94 -6.35 -7.95
N ILE A 287 6.60 -5.22 -7.79
CA ILE A 287 7.55 -4.97 -6.71
C ILE A 287 6.87 -5.09 -5.34
N LEU A 288 5.74 -4.39 -5.16
CA LEU A 288 4.94 -4.43 -3.92
C LEU A 288 4.26 -5.80 -3.72
N GLY A 289 3.84 -6.46 -4.79
CA GLY A 289 3.30 -7.81 -4.73
C GLY A 289 4.31 -8.82 -4.17
N VAL A 290 5.56 -8.76 -4.64
CA VAL A 290 6.64 -9.61 -4.13
C VAL A 290 7.06 -9.19 -2.72
N GLN A 291 7.11 -7.90 -2.38
CA GLN A 291 7.38 -7.43 -1.01
C GLN A 291 6.40 -8.05 0.00
N ASN A 292 5.09 -7.92 -0.26
CA ASN A 292 4.05 -8.47 0.62
C ASN A 292 4.14 -10.00 0.73
N THR A 293 4.47 -10.65 -0.38
CA THR A 293 4.71 -12.10 -0.41
C THR A 293 5.91 -12.49 0.44
N MET A 294 7.01 -11.74 0.33
CA MET A 294 8.23 -11.99 1.11
C MET A 294 8.01 -11.80 2.60
N ALA A 295 7.16 -10.86 3.02
CA ALA A 295 6.79 -10.69 4.42
C ALA A 295 6.09 -11.94 4.98
N THR A 296 5.12 -12.50 4.25
CA THR A 296 4.43 -13.73 4.65
C THR A 296 5.35 -14.96 4.57
N PHE A 297 6.11 -15.09 3.47
CA PHE A 297 7.04 -16.20 3.27
C PHE A 297 8.10 -16.24 4.38
N ALA A 298 8.73 -15.10 4.67
CA ALA A 298 9.72 -15.00 5.72
C ALA A 298 9.10 -15.27 7.10
N GLY A 299 7.90 -14.74 7.39
CA GLY A 299 7.19 -14.98 8.63
C GLY A 299 6.93 -16.46 8.88
N GLN A 300 6.32 -17.16 7.91
CA GLN A 300 6.05 -18.60 8.04
C GLN A 300 7.33 -19.43 8.20
N ASN A 301 8.37 -19.13 7.40
CA ASN A 301 9.63 -19.90 7.48
C ASN A 301 10.44 -19.60 8.76
N MET A 302 10.36 -18.38 9.31
CA MET A 302 10.96 -18.08 10.63
C MET A 302 10.23 -18.81 11.74
N GLY A 303 8.88 -18.81 11.71
CA GLY A 303 8.09 -19.61 12.64
C GLY A 303 8.42 -21.11 12.60
N ALA A 304 8.63 -21.62 11.39
CA ALA A 304 9.07 -23.01 11.17
C ALA A 304 10.56 -23.28 11.49
N GLN A 305 11.31 -22.30 12.03
CA GLN A 305 12.73 -22.37 12.34
C GLN A 305 13.61 -22.73 11.12
N ARG A 306 13.28 -22.15 9.94
CA ARG A 306 13.97 -22.38 8.66
C ARG A 306 14.60 -21.08 8.10
N PRO A 307 15.55 -20.43 8.81
CA PRO A 307 16.15 -19.17 8.35
C PRO A 307 16.92 -19.32 7.03
N ASP A 308 17.52 -20.50 6.77
CA ASP A 308 18.21 -20.77 5.50
C ASP A 308 17.25 -20.74 4.31
N ARG A 309 16.02 -21.20 4.53
CA ARG A 309 14.97 -21.12 3.51
C ARG A 309 14.54 -19.69 3.25
N VAL A 310 14.52 -18.83 4.28
CA VAL A 310 14.27 -17.38 4.13
C VAL A 310 15.36 -16.75 3.26
N SER A 311 16.64 -17.07 3.50
CA SER A 311 17.76 -16.56 2.70
C SER A 311 17.66 -16.99 1.22
N ARG A 312 17.39 -18.27 0.96
CA ARG A 312 17.16 -18.77 -0.42
C ARG A 312 15.95 -18.14 -1.07
N GLY A 313 14.86 -17.99 -0.30
CA GLY A 313 13.63 -17.33 -0.75
C GLY A 313 13.84 -15.87 -1.12
N LEU A 314 14.69 -15.14 -0.37
CA LEU A 314 15.03 -13.76 -0.71
C LEU A 314 15.71 -13.69 -2.09
N GLY A 315 16.76 -14.48 -2.34
CA GLY A 315 17.43 -14.48 -3.64
C GLY A 315 16.48 -14.80 -4.79
N GLN A 316 15.62 -15.82 -4.62
CA GLN A 316 14.63 -16.20 -5.63
C GLN A 316 13.50 -15.15 -5.76
N GLY A 317 13.08 -14.52 -4.66
CA GLY A 317 12.09 -13.44 -4.65
C GLY A 317 12.60 -12.19 -5.38
N VAL A 318 13.88 -11.86 -5.19
CA VAL A 318 14.55 -10.78 -5.94
C VAL A 318 14.57 -11.10 -7.43
N LEU A 319 14.92 -12.32 -7.83
CA LEU A 319 14.91 -12.73 -9.24
C LEU A 319 13.51 -12.61 -9.86
N VAL A 320 12.47 -13.07 -9.15
CA VAL A 320 11.07 -12.94 -9.60
C VAL A 320 10.67 -11.47 -9.75
N SER A 321 10.95 -10.65 -8.72
CA SER A 321 10.65 -9.21 -8.74
C SER A 321 11.37 -8.51 -9.89
N LEU A 322 12.66 -8.76 -10.04
CA LEU A 322 13.51 -8.15 -11.05
C LEU A 322 13.08 -8.54 -12.47
N SER A 323 12.83 -9.83 -12.72
CA SER A 323 12.38 -10.31 -14.04
C SER A 323 11.08 -9.65 -14.48
N MET A 324 10.08 -9.60 -13.58
CA MET A 324 8.80 -8.95 -13.88
C MET A 324 8.95 -7.45 -14.09
N THR A 325 9.74 -6.79 -13.26
CA THR A 325 10.00 -5.36 -13.37
C THR A 325 10.74 -5.03 -14.66
N LEU A 326 11.76 -5.81 -15.04
CA LEU A 326 12.50 -5.60 -16.30
C LEU A 326 11.59 -5.71 -17.53
N VAL A 327 10.67 -6.68 -17.55
CA VAL A 327 9.69 -6.79 -18.65
C VAL A 327 8.85 -5.52 -18.74
N LEU A 328 8.32 -5.01 -17.62
CA LEU A 328 7.52 -3.79 -17.63
C LEU A 328 8.36 -2.55 -17.97
N CYS A 329 9.61 -2.47 -17.51
CA CYS A 329 10.54 -1.39 -17.90
C CYS A 329 10.82 -1.39 -19.40
N LEU A 330 11.04 -2.54 -20.00
CA LEU A 330 11.20 -2.66 -21.45
C LEU A 330 9.92 -2.22 -22.19
N CYS A 331 8.74 -2.70 -21.73
CA CYS A 331 7.46 -2.24 -22.29
C CYS A 331 7.31 -0.71 -22.16
N GLN A 332 7.70 -0.10 -21.03
CA GLN A 332 7.68 1.35 -20.86
C GLN A 332 8.63 2.03 -21.84
N ILE A 333 9.90 1.60 -21.95
CA ILE A 333 10.89 2.21 -22.83
C ILE A 333 10.43 2.19 -24.28
N PHE A 334 9.97 1.05 -24.79
CA PHE A 334 9.43 0.94 -26.14
C PHE A 334 8.10 1.68 -26.33
N GLY A 335 7.31 1.80 -25.26
CA GLY A 335 6.00 2.46 -25.24
C GLY A 335 6.05 3.98 -24.98
N ILE A 336 7.20 4.60 -24.71
CA ILE A 336 7.30 6.02 -24.34
C ILE A 336 6.53 6.93 -25.30
N SER A 337 6.72 6.75 -26.61
CA SER A 337 6.06 7.58 -27.62
C SER A 337 4.54 7.39 -27.64
N LEU A 338 4.07 6.16 -27.39
CA LEU A 338 2.64 5.86 -27.28
C LEU A 338 2.04 6.51 -26.04
N ILE A 339 2.73 6.43 -24.89
CA ILE A 339 2.30 7.06 -23.63
C ILE A 339 2.16 8.56 -23.83
N ILE A 340 3.19 9.23 -24.37
CA ILE A 340 3.17 10.68 -24.61
C ILE A 340 1.99 11.09 -25.49
N ARG A 341 1.73 10.36 -26.58
CA ARG A 341 0.59 10.61 -27.47
C ARG A 341 -0.75 10.38 -26.79
N ALA A 342 -0.87 9.33 -25.98
CA ALA A 342 -2.10 8.99 -25.28
C ALA A 342 -2.51 10.08 -24.25
N PHE A 343 -1.52 10.75 -23.65
CA PHE A 343 -1.76 11.85 -22.71
C PHE A 343 -1.79 13.23 -23.37
N GLN A 344 -1.62 13.33 -24.70
CA GLN A 344 -1.67 14.56 -25.47
C GLN A 344 -0.79 15.68 -24.91
N LEU A 345 0.42 15.31 -24.47
CA LEU A 345 1.39 16.28 -23.93
C LEU A 345 1.87 17.23 -25.03
N ASP A 346 2.05 18.51 -24.69
CA ASP A 346 2.72 19.48 -25.55
C ASP A 346 4.20 19.10 -25.75
N GLU A 347 4.88 19.77 -26.69
CA GLU A 347 6.25 19.41 -27.07
C GLU A 347 7.21 19.56 -25.90
N ALA A 348 7.09 20.60 -25.08
CA ALA A 348 7.94 20.85 -23.92
C ALA A 348 7.74 19.80 -22.82
N ALA A 349 6.48 19.51 -22.45
CA ALA A 349 6.16 18.46 -21.47
C ALA A 349 6.53 17.07 -22.01
N ALA A 350 6.38 16.81 -23.31
CA ALA A 350 6.75 15.55 -23.94
C ALA A 350 8.25 15.28 -23.85
N ALA A 351 9.10 16.31 -24.06
CA ALA A 351 10.55 16.18 -23.94
C ALA A 351 10.96 15.83 -22.50
N ILE A 352 10.41 16.53 -21.51
CA ILE A 352 10.64 16.26 -20.08
C ILE A 352 10.13 14.85 -19.70
N CYS A 353 8.91 14.49 -20.15
CA CYS A 353 8.28 13.21 -19.85
C CYS A 353 9.08 12.04 -20.43
N ARG A 354 9.60 12.17 -21.64
CA ARG A 354 10.46 11.15 -22.28
C ARG A 354 11.67 10.84 -21.41
N LEU A 355 12.36 11.87 -20.96
CA LEU A 355 13.55 11.73 -20.12
C LEU A 355 13.20 11.12 -18.75
N HIS A 356 12.11 11.56 -18.13
CA HIS A 356 11.65 11.02 -16.85
C HIS A 356 11.26 9.54 -16.96
N LEU A 357 10.43 9.16 -17.95
CA LEU A 357 10.01 7.78 -18.17
C LEU A 357 11.20 6.84 -18.45
N PHE A 358 12.18 7.30 -19.24
CA PHE A 358 13.40 6.54 -19.46
C PHE A 358 14.22 6.37 -18.17
N SER A 359 14.43 7.45 -17.42
CA SER A 359 15.19 7.42 -16.17
C SER A 359 14.52 6.55 -15.11
N SER A 360 13.20 6.62 -15.00
CA SER A 360 12.45 5.78 -14.05
C SER A 360 12.56 4.29 -14.41
N ALA A 361 12.47 3.94 -15.70
CA ALA A 361 12.65 2.55 -16.14
C ALA A 361 14.05 2.01 -15.80
N VAL A 362 15.09 2.85 -15.90
CA VAL A 362 16.47 2.49 -15.51
C VAL A 362 16.62 2.36 -13.99
N ALA A 363 15.90 3.17 -13.20
CA ALA A 363 15.98 3.16 -11.74
C ALA A 363 15.13 2.05 -11.09
N MET A 364 14.03 1.62 -11.71
CA MET A 364 13.11 0.62 -11.13
C MET A 364 13.75 -0.72 -10.74
N PRO A 365 14.77 -1.26 -11.39
CA PRO A 365 15.48 -2.44 -10.93
C PRO A 365 16.04 -2.32 -9.52
N ILE A 366 16.44 -1.10 -9.07
CA ILE A 366 16.91 -0.86 -7.69
C ILE A 366 15.80 -1.19 -6.69
N PHE A 367 14.57 -0.77 -7.00
CA PHE A 367 13.38 -1.06 -6.19
C PHE A 367 13.05 -2.55 -6.19
N ALA A 368 13.14 -3.19 -7.36
CA ALA A 368 12.87 -4.63 -7.51
C ALA A 368 13.82 -5.49 -6.66
N VAL A 369 15.02 -5.01 -6.36
CA VAL A 369 15.98 -5.67 -5.45
C VAL A 369 15.74 -5.28 -3.99
N TYR A 370 15.45 -4.01 -3.70
CA TYR A 370 15.26 -3.52 -2.33
C TYR A 370 13.98 -4.03 -1.65
N PHE A 371 12.83 -3.92 -2.33
CA PHE A 371 11.53 -4.17 -1.69
C PHE A 371 11.33 -5.61 -1.19
N PRO A 372 11.78 -6.67 -1.91
CA PRO A 372 11.77 -8.04 -1.37
C PRO A 372 12.57 -8.18 -0.08
N ALA A 373 13.73 -7.50 0.05
CA ALA A 373 14.54 -7.51 1.26
C ALA A 373 13.83 -6.76 2.41
N ASN A 374 13.18 -5.63 2.12
CA ASN A 374 12.35 -4.91 3.09
C ASN A 374 11.20 -5.79 3.58
N GLY A 375 10.47 -6.47 2.68
CA GLY A 375 9.42 -7.41 3.02
C GLY A 375 9.93 -8.57 3.89
N MET A 376 11.10 -9.11 3.57
CA MET A 376 11.76 -10.10 4.42
C MET A 376 12.03 -9.54 5.82
N CYS A 377 12.57 -8.33 5.95
CA CYS A 377 12.82 -7.68 7.24
C CYS A 377 11.52 -7.52 8.05
N GLN A 378 10.41 -7.18 7.41
CA GLN A 378 9.09 -7.16 8.05
C GLN A 378 8.71 -8.55 8.58
N GLY A 379 8.79 -9.58 7.71
CA GLY A 379 8.38 -10.95 8.03
C GLY A 379 9.19 -11.63 9.14
N VAL A 380 10.49 -11.34 9.22
CA VAL A 380 11.34 -11.84 10.31
C VAL A 380 11.16 -11.06 11.62
N GLY A 381 10.26 -10.07 11.64
CA GLY A 381 9.97 -9.29 12.85
C GLY A 381 10.91 -8.10 13.08
N LYS A 382 11.70 -7.71 12.08
CA LYS A 382 12.57 -6.52 12.13
C LYS A 382 11.87 -5.30 11.54
N GLY A 383 10.60 -5.09 11.89
CA GLY A 383 9.77 -3.99 11.41
C GLY A 383 10.41 -2.61 11.60
N PHE A 384 11.05 -2.37 12.75
CA PHE A 384 11.79 -1.12 12.98
C PHE A 384 12.89 -0.87 11.94
N HIS A 385 13.66 -1.92 11.57
CA HIS A 385 14.70 -1.78 10.54
C HIS A 385 14.09 -1.53 9.16
N ALA A 386 13.00 -2.22 8.83
CA ALA A 386 12.28 -2.00 7.59
C ALA A 386 11.76 -0.55 7.48
N THR A 387 11.22 -0.01 8.58
CA THR A 387 10.80 1.39 8.70
C THR A 387 11.98 2.34 8.58
N PHE A 388 13.09 2.07 9.29
CA PHE A 388 14.29 2.90 9.21
C PHE A 388 14.83 3.02 7.79
N PHE A 389 14.90 1.91 7.04
CA PHE A 389 15.35 1.95 5.64
C PHE A 389 14.42 2.78 4.75
N ALA A 390 13.10 2.68 4.93
CA ALA A 390 12.17 3.49 4.17
C ALA A 390 12.27 4.99 4.49
N LEU A 391 12.46 5.34 5.78
CA LEU A 391 12.70 6.72 6.21
C LEU A 391 14.02 7.27 5.69
N LEU A 392 15.08 6.45 5.70
CA LEU A 392 16.38 6.80 5.14
C LEU A 392 16.25 7.13 3.64
N ALA A 393 15.57 6.26 2.88
CA ALA A 393 15.33 6.49 1.46
C ALA A 393 14.60 7.80 1.20
N LEU A 394 13.53 8.06 1.95
CA LEU A 394 12.74 9.27 1.80
C LEU A 394 13.52 10.51 2.20
N GLY A 395 14.22 10.50 3.34
CA GLY A 395 15.05 11.60 3.80
C GLY A 395 16.16 11.94 2.81
N LEU A 396 16.89 10.93 2.34
CA LEU A 396 17.92 11.11 1.33
C LEU A 396 17.34 11.62 -0.01
N ARG A 397 16.16 11.14 -0.42
CA ARG A 397 15.51 11.62 -1.64
C ARG A 397 15.23 13.12 -1.58
N VAL A 398 14.67 13.60 -0.48
CA VAL A 398 14.40 15.03 -0.28
C VAL A 398 15.72 15.82 -0.25
N ILE A 399 16.70 15.36 0.52
CA ILE A 399 18.01 16.02 0.61
C ILE A 399 18.67 16.12 -0.78
N PHE A 400 18.76 15.03 -1.52
CA PHE A 400 19.36 15.03 -2.86
C PHE A 400 18.57 15.87 -3.85
N ALA A 401 17.22 15.83 -3.82
CA ALA A 401 16.40 16.65 -4.70
C ALA A 401 16.69 18.15 -4.50
N TYR A 402 16.68 18.63 -3.26
CA TYR A 402 16.90 20.03 -2.94
C TYR A 402 18.38 20.46 -3.05
N ALA A 403 19.34 19.55 -2.82
CA ALA A 403 20.75 19.86 -3.01
C ALA A 403 21.16 19.93 -4.48
N LEU A 404 20.55 19.12 -5.34
CA LEU A 404 20.98 18.97 -6.72
C LEU A 404 20.19 19.82 -7.73
N HIS A 405 18.97 20.28 -7.37
CA HIS A 405 18.10 20.99 -8.33
C HIS A 405 18.69 22.31 -8.87
N ASN A 406 19.58 22.96 -8.11
CA ASN A 406 20.24 24.20 -8.52
C ASN A 406 21.60 23.97 -9.21
N THR A 407 22.02 22.71 -9.39
CA THR A 407 23.28 22.38 -10.05
C THR A 407 23.12 22.35 -11.56
N ALA A 408 24.13 22.80 -12.29
CA ALA A 408 24.13 22.75 -13.76
C ALA A 408 24.04 21.34 -14.32
N LEU A 409 24.47 20.31 -13.55
CA LEU A 409 24.46 18.90 -13.96
C LEU A 409 23.08 18.29 -13.92
N PHE A 410 22.27 18.58 -12.89
CA PHE A 410 20.99 17.94 -12.67
C PHE A 410 19.79 18.85 -12.99
N GLY A 411 19.79 20.10 -12.54
CA GLY A 411 18.67 21.01 -12.75
C GLY A 411 17.34 20.38 -12.34
N TYR A 412 16.32 20.48 -13.20
CA TYR A 412 15.00 19.86 -12.96
C TYR A 412 15.04 18.32 -12.90
N THR A 413 16.06 17.67 -13.49
CA THR A 413 16.18 16.21 -13.45
C THR A 413 16.52 15.67 -12.06
N ALA A 414 16.95 16.54 -11.14
CA ALA A 414 17.15 16.18 -9.73
C ALA A 414 15.90 15.58 -9.08
N VAL A 415 14.70 15.94 -9.55
CA VAL A 415 13.42 15.43 -9.05
C VAL A 415 13.35 13.89 -9.11
N TRP A 416 13.82 13.28 -10.19
CA TRP A 416 13.79 11.81 -10.33
C TRP A 416 15.14 11.15 -10.06
N TRP A 417 16.28 11.76 -10.39
CA TRP A 417 17.59 11.18 -10.07
C TRP A 417 17.86 11.11 -8.57
N SER A 418 17.34 12.05 -7.77
CA SER A 418 17.38 11.96 -6.30
C SER A 418 16.74 10.66 -5.78
N GLN A 419 15.70 10.18 -6.44
CA GLN A 419 15.07 8.91 -6.12
C GLN A 419 16.03 7.74 -6.34
N ALA A 420 16.63 7.62 -7.53
CA ALA A 420 17.59 6.56 -7.85
C ALA A 420 18.77 6.55 -6.87
N MET A 421 19.35 7.71 -6.58
CA MET A 421 20.47 7.86 -5.65
C MET A 421 20.10 7.44 -4.21
N ALA A 422 18.99 7.96 -3.69
CA ALA A 422 18.52 7.67 -2.33
C ALA A 422 18.25 6.17 -2.14
N TRP A 423 17.57 5.55 -3.11
CA TRP A 423 17.27 4.12 -3.04
C TRP A 423 18.50 3.25 -3.24
N THR A 424 19.49 3.68 -4.03
CA THR A 424 20.78 2.96 -4.14
C THR A 424 21.51 2.94 -2.80
N VAL A 425 21.64 4.08 -2.13
CA VAL A 425 22.26 4.14 -0.80
C VAL A 425 21.47 3.25 0.20
N THR A 426 20.16 3.36 0.19
CA THR A 426 19.29 2.57 1.08
C THR A 426 19.41 1.08 0.80
N LEU A 427 19.47 0.69 -0.47
CA LEU A 427 19.69 -0.71 -0.89
C LEU A 427 20.97 -1.26 -0.29
N LEU A 428 22.09 -0.53 -0.41
CA LEU A 428 23.38 -0.95 0.14
C LEU A 428 23.33 -1.12 1.66
N VAL A 429 22.71 -0.16 2.38
CA VAL A 429 22.55 -0.23 3.84
C VAL A 429 21.65 -1.42 4.25
N CYS A 430 20.54 -1.64 3.53
CA CYS A 430 19.63 -2.76 3.77
C CYS A 430 20.34 -4.10 3.59
N TYR A 431 21.05 -4.28 2.48
CA TYR A 431 21.76 -5.53 2.21
C TYR A 431 22.98 -5.75 3.12
N ALA A 432 23.67 -4.69 3.53
CA ALA A 432 24.70 -4.80 4.58
C ALA A 432 24.11 -5.34 5.89
N HIS A 433 22.87 -4.91 6.25
CA HIS A 433 22.17 -5.45 7.41
C HIS A 433 21.75 -6.92 7.20
N VAL A 434 21.23 -7.26 6.03
CA VAL A 434 20.79 -8.63 5.69
C VAL A 434 21.97 -9.60 5.72
N PHE A 435 23.11 -9.24 5.10
CA PHE A 435 24.30 -10.08 5.05
C PHE A 435 24.98 -10.28 6.40
N ARG A 436 24.86 -9.33 7.34
CA ARG A 436 25.32 -9.54 8.73
C ARG A 436 24.62 -10.69 9.44
N GLY A 437 23.49 -11.17 8.93
CA GLY A 437 22.84 -12.41 9.37
C GLY A 437 22.23 -12.39 10.78
N LYS A 438 22.30 -11.27 11.51
CA LYS A 438 21.77 -11.14 12.89
C LYS A 438 20.26 -11.37 13.02
N TRP A 439 19.52 -11.34 11.90
CA TRP A 439 18.09 -11.62 11.85
C TRP A 439 17.78 -13.12 11.95
N LYS A 440 18.73 -14.01 11.61
CA LYS A 440 18.54 -15.47 11.60
C LYS A 440 18.25 -16.04 12.99
N ASN A 441 18.76 -15.41 14.03
CA ASN A 441 18.74 -15.92 15.40
C ASN A 441 17.58 -15.37 16.25
N LYS A 442 16.66 -14.58 15.68
CA LYS A 442 15.57 -13.95 16.42
C LYS A 442 14.25 -14.17 15.68
N SER A 443 13.47 -15.15 16.14
CA SER A 443 12.02 -15.23 15.94
C SER A 443 11.32 -14.30 16.93
N LEU A 444 10.11 -13.83 16.58
CA LEU A 444 9.25 -13.07 17.50
C LEU A 444 8.50 -13.99 18.50
N ILE A 445 8.51 -15.30 18.24
CA ILE A 445 7.75 -16.33 18.99
C ILE A 445 8.68 -17.35 19.62
#